data_2c36a91804b1f61777884ad1616619c5
#
_entry.id   2c36a91804b1f61777884ad1616619c5
#
_cell.length_a   1.000
_cell.length_b   1.000
_cell.length_c   1.000
_cell.angle_alpha   90.00
_cell.angle_beta   90.00
_cell.angle_gamma   90.00
#
_symmetry.space_group_name_H-M   'P 1'
#
loop_
_entity.id
_entity.type
_entity.pdbx_description
1 polymer ?
#
loop_
_entity_poly.entity_id
_entity_poly.type
_entity_poly.pdbx_seq_one_letter_code
_entity_poly.pdbx_strand_id
1 'polypeptide(L)'
;MNYRKLMLAMASAVLVASCSSNGEEVRPEQKQESVSFTASMKTLSRATETSFEENDKILVYAVKDEGNGTVLKSSGNYADRITYTYQGNKFVNDQGIVRPTEFGVRYFAMYPNTISSVPTFRFNVKTAQGASGQYTMSDLCTAVSDVTTAKEVNLIFSHRLSHVVVNLQGEALGTGTATVKLNNVNTGCNVDVNANTFTAYESRSTVYCADNGTNSYKAIIVPQTIEAGSPFLTVTLNGKEHTLKATSDINLTSGKQQVFNLTINKDEIVSFTGNILPWGEEDERIAQVIPDDIRQKMEPYIPIYDGVNPPNVEGCYMLDPMVAVYMEDYDGDLSELQWMGEYINLTNQNKNDNTIDMEELTADGESYSIGQGAVIVGEGNNFSILFNTEGTNSGIYNRTALLLSGTKSAEGIQNLQYAFVMVEKGDDPEGILMEEGVFRVFKDGDEISYCTSWPAEETRAGEWVPADKRLYNVKSRLVK
;
A
#
# COMPACT_ATOMS: atom_id res chain seq x y z
N MET A 1 -14.43 -68.62 10.84
CA MET A 1 -15.20 -69.28 11.93
C MET A 1 -15.57 -68.16 12.91
N ASN A 2 -16.75 -67.57 12.79
CA ASN A 2 -17.93 -67.78 13.62
C ASN A 2 -17.70 -67.40 15.09
N TYR A 3 -18.43 -66.58 15.81
CA TYR A 3 -19.85 -66.16 15.85
C TYR A 3 -19.92 -64.93 16.76
N ARG A 4 -20.69 -63.85 16.50
CA ARG A 4 -22.10 -63.60 16.72
C ARG A 4 -22.52 -63.33 18.18
N LYS A 5 -23.08 -62.11 18.37
CA LYS A 5 -24.37 -61.76 19.07
C LYS A 5 -24.30 -61.71 20.59
N LEU A 6 -25.04 -60.91 21.34
CA LEU A 6 -26.36 -60.27 21.21
C LEU A 6 -26.63 -59.36 22.43
N MET A 7 -27.38 -58.29 22.22
CA MET A 7 -28.19 -57.48 23.12
C MET A 7 -28.56 -58.06 24.51
N LEU A 8 -28.70 -57.15 25.52
CA LEU A 8 -30.00 -56.99 26.17
C LEU A 8 -30.11 -55.69 26.98
N ALA A 9 -31.16 -54.93 26.72
CA ALA A 9 -31.64 -53.81 27.53
C ALA A 9 -32.40 -54.35 28.77
N MET A 10 -32.33 -53.67 29.89
CA MET A 10 -33.41 -53.66 30.89
C MET A 10 -33.47 -52.34 31.65
N ALA A 11 -34.54 -51.66 31.49
CA ALA A 11 -35.02 -50.56 32.29
C ALA A 11 -35.48 -51.06 33.65
N SER A 12 -35.18 -50.32 34.69
CA SER A 12 -36.00 -50.41 35.94
C SER A 12 -36.04 -49.02 36.58
N ALA A 13 -37.23 -48.43 36.53
CA ALA A 13 -37.60 -47.27 37.27
C ALA A 13 -37.84 -47.66 38.74
N VAL A 14 -37.30 -46.90 39.69
CA VAL A 14 -37.82 -46.85 41.06
C VAL A 14 -37.96 -45.37 41.45
N LEU A 15 -39.16 -44.96 41.62
CA LEU A 15 -39.60 -43.75 42.30
C LEU A 15 -39.49 -43.97 43.81
N VAL A 16 -38.78 -43.07 44.50
CA VAL A 16 -39.14 -42.73 45.90
C VAL A 16 -38.96 -41.23 46.08
N ALA A 17 -39.98 -40.67 46.65
CA ALA A 17 -40.17 -39.25 46.88
C ALA A 17 -39.53 -38.76 48.20
N SER A 18 -39.30 -37.42 48.21
CA SER A 18 -39.40 -36.51 49.36
C SER A 18 -38.22 -36.40 50.30
N CYS A 19 -37.51 -35.26 50.31
CA CYS A 19 -37.75 -34.14 51.23
C CYS A 19 -36.79 -33.02 51.00
N SER A 20 -37.31 -31.83 50.94
CA SER A 20 -36.76 -30.49 51.12
C SER A 20 -35.37 -30.33 51.71
N SER A 21 -34.48 -29.60 51.01
CA SER A 21 -33.79 -28.42 51.54
C SER A 21 -32.98 -27.74 50.44
N ASN A 22 -33.13 -26.45 50.36
CA ASN A 22 -32.29 -25.47 49.70
C ASN A 22 -31.66 -25.86 48.35
N GLY A 23 -32.43 -25.60 47.30
CA GLY A 23 -31.88 -25.52 45.96
C GLY A 23 -30.92 -24.32 45.84
N GLU A 24 -29.65 -24.52 45.96
CA GLU A 24 -28.70 -23.71 45.19
C GLU A 24 -28.95 -24.04 43.72
N GLU A 25 -29.63 -23.14 43.02
CA GLU A 25 -29.59 -23.13 41.58
C GLU A 25 -28.14 -23.09 41.17
N VAL A 26 -27.57 -24.20 40.70
CA VAL A 26 -26.36 -24.24 39.92
C VAL A 26 -26.62 -23.42 38.68
N ARG A 27 -26.34 -22.10 38.74
CA ARG A 27 -26.25 -21.27 37.57
C ARG A 27 -25.28 -21.98 36.62
N PRO A 28 -25.69 -22.27 35.37
CA PRO A 28 -24.73 -22.77 34.41
C PRO A 28 -23.56 -21.76 34.38
N GLU A 29 -22.34 -22.24 34.58
CA GLU A 29 -21.16 -21.42 34.39
C GLU A 29 -21.30 -20.76 33.02
N GLN A 30 -21.51 -19.45 33.00
CA GLN A 30 -21.48 -18.69 31.76
C GLN A 30 -20.06 -18.83 31.24
N LYS A 31 -19.90 -19.62 30.18
CA LYS A 31 -18.63 -19.74 29.49
C LYS A 31 -18.18 -18.32 29.15
N GLN A 32 -17.15 -17.83 29.83
CA GLN A 32 -16.64 -16.49 29.62
C GLN A 32 -16.17 -16.40 28.17
N GLU A 33 -16.72 -15.44 27.43
CA GLU A 33 -16.38 -15.25 26.01
C GLU A 33 -14.98 -14.68 25.90
N SER A 34 -14.15 -15.31 25.08
CA SER A 34 -12.83 -14.78 24.71
C SER A 34 -12.95 -13.73 23.60
N VAL A 35 -12.09 -12.72 23.66
CA VAL A 35 -11.94 -11.73 22.59
C VAL A 35 -11.25 -12.37 21.38
N SER A 36 -11.70 -12.05 20.19
CA SER A 36 -11.04 -12.35 18.92
C SER A 36 -10.62 -11.07 18.22
N PHE A 37 -9.63 -11.15 17.31
CA PHE A 37 -9.13 -9.99 16.60
C PHE A 37 -9.22 -10.19 15.10
N THR A 38 -9.84 -9.25 14.39
CA THR A 38 -9.59 -9.08 12.96
C THR A 38 -8.34 -8.26 12.79
N ALA A 39 -7.63 -8.47 11.70
CA ALA A 39 -6.38 -7.76 11.43
C ALA A 39 -6.36 -7.20 10.02
N SER A 40 -5.86 -5.98 9.90
CA SER A 40 -5.49 -5.36 8.64
C SER A 40 -4.12 -4.71 8.77
N MET A 41 -3.40 -4.60 7.67
CA MET A 41 -2.19 -3.79 7.62
C MET A 41 -2.54 -2.34 7.33
N LYS A 42 -1.76 -1.41 7.85
CA LYS A 42 -1.96 0.04 7.64
C LYS A 42 -1.54 0.47 6.22
N THR A 43 -1.60 -0.38 5.24
CA THR A 43 -1.33 -0.05 3.84
C THR A 43 -2.58 -0.26 3.02
N LEU A 44 -2.82 0.59 2.05
CA LEU A 44 -4.04 0.62 1.24
C LEU A 44 -3.99 -0.33 0.03
N SER A 45 -3.07 -1.30 -0.05
CA SER A 45 -2.90 -2.14 -1.21
C SER A 45 -2.91 -3.66 -0.98
N ARG A 46 -3.19 -4.41 -2.06
CA ARG A 46 -3.53 -5.84 -2.08
C ARG A 46 -2.34 -6.79 -2.33
N ALA A 47 -1.10 -6.43 -2.00
CA ALA A 47 0.04 -7.33 -2.18
C ALA A 47 0.12 -8.42 -1.10
N THR A 48 0.70 -9.55 -1.41
CA THR A 48 0.77 -10.76 -0.57
C THR A 48 1.49 -10.60 0.78
N GLU A 49 2.14 -9.46 1.03
CA GLU A 49 2.80 -9.12 2.30
C GLU A 49 1.94 -8.22 3.21
N THR A 50 0.72 -7.91 2.81
CA THR A 50 -0.24 -7.07 3.54
C THR A 50 -1.26 -7.87 4.33
N SER A 51 -1.16 -9.19 4.35
CA SER A 51 -2.07 -10.08 5.07
C SER A 51 -1.31 -11.12 5.87
N PHE A 52 -1.90 -11.52 6.98
CA PHE A 52 -1.43 -12.66 7.76
C PHE A 52 -1.82 -13.97 7.08
N GLU A 53 -0.99 -14.98 7.23
CA GLU A 53 -1.21 -16.32 6.71
C GLU A 53 -1.77 -17.26 7.79
N GLU A 54 -2.41 -18.35 7.37
CA GLU A 54 -2.88 -19.39 8.31
C GLU A 54 -1.74 -19.88 9.21
N ASN A 55 -2.00 -19.89 10.51
CA ASN A 55 -1.09 -20.23 11.59
C ASN A 55 -0.07 -19.15 11.99
N ASP A 56 -0.11 -17.97 11.40
CA ASP A 56 0.63 -16.83 11.93
C ASP A 56 0.23 -16.55 13.38
N LYS A 57 1.17 -16.10 14.17
CA LYS A 57 0.97 -15.88 15.62
C LYS A 57 1.36 -14.48 16.02
N ILE A 58 0.43 -13.82 16.70
CA ILE A 58 0.68 -12.54 17.35
C ILE A 58 0.72 -12.69 18.86
N LEU A 59 1.40 -11.76 19.50
CA LEU A 59 1.43 -11.60 20.94
C LEU A 59 0.57 -10.42 21.34
N VAL A 60 -0.40 -10.63 22.23
CA VAL A 60 -1.35 -9.61 22.66
C VAL A 60 -1.24 -9.35 24.16
N TYR A 61 -1.23 -8.07 24.52
CA TYR A 61 -1.41 -7.56 25.87
C TYR A 61 -2.68 -6.74 25.94
N ALA A 62 -3.33 -6.73 27.09
CA ALA A 62 -4.53 -5.94 27.33
C ALA A 62 -4.34 -5.04 28.53
N VAL A 63 -4.58 -3.75 28.39
CA VAL A 63 -4.42 -2.75 29.45
C VAL A 63 -5.79 -2.13 29.75
N LYS A 64 -6.20 -2.21 31.03
CA LYS A 64 -7.43 -1.59 31.51
C LYS A 64 -7.34 -0.07 31.39
N ASP A 65 -8.39 0.55 30.89
CA ASP A 65 -8.52 1.99 30.92
C ASP A 65 -8.97 2.47 32.30
N GLU A 66 -8.12 3.23 32.95
CA GLU A 66 -8.36 3.83 34.26
C GLU A 66 -8.66 5.34 34.18
N GLY A 67 -8.92 5.85 32.96
CA GLY A 67 -9.21 7.28 32.73
C GLY A 67 -7.98 8.21 32.67
N ASN A 68 -6.78 7.69 33.00
CA ASN A 68 -5.52 8.44 32.98
C ASN A 68 -4.59 8.05 31.80
N GLY A 69 -5.18 7.43 30.78
CA GLY A 69 -4.45 6.84 29.66
C GLY A 69 -4.09 5.38 29.90
N THR A 70 -3.85 4.64 28.83
CA THR A 70 -3.51 3.23 28.85
C THR A 70 -2.04 3.04 28.51
N VAL A 71 -1.21 2.74 29.50
CA VAL A 71 0.24 2.53 29.35
C VAL A 71 0.55 1.05 29.54
N LEU A 72 1.17 0.43 28.54
CA LEU A 72 1.60 -0.97 28.61
C LEU A 72 2.72 -1.12 29.65
N LYS A 73 2.51 -1.99 30.61
CA LYS A 73 3.48 -2.34 31.66
C LYS A 73 4.20 -3.65 31.32
N SER A 74 5.35 -3.87 31.92
CA SER A 74 6.10 -5.14 31.76
C SER A 74 5.33 -6.35 32.29
N SER A 75 4.45 -6.16 33.26
CA SER A 75 3.56 -7.16 33.84
C SER A 75 2.43 -6.49 34.64
N GLY A 76 1.41 -7.28 35.01
CA GLY A 76 0.26 -6.80 35.77
C GLY A 76 -0.70 -5.94 34.95
N ASN A 77 -0.73 -6.13 33.63
CA ASN A 77 -1.79 -5.62 32.78
C ASN A 77 -3.09 -6.43 32.99
N TYR A 78 -4.17 -6.07 32.36
CA TYR A 78 -5.41 -6.88 32.39
C TYR A 78 -5.16 -8.29 31.82
N ALA A 79 -4.36 -8.38 30.76
CA ALA A 79 -3.80 -9.62 30.27
C ALA A 79 -2.37 -9.40 29.78
N ASP A 80 -1.48 -10.33 30.12
CA ASP A 80 -0.09 -10.29 29.76
C ASP A 80 0.25 -11.44 28.81
N ARG A 81 0.85 -11.13 27.66
CA ARG A 81 1.52 -12.08 26.77
C ARG A 81 0.65 -13.24 26.29
N ILE A 82 -0.54 -12.98 25.80
CA ILE A 82 -1.44 -14.00 25.25
C ILE A 82 -1.15 -14.17 23.76
N THR A 83 -0.85 -15.40 23.34
CA THR A 83 -0.62 -15.71 21.91
C THR A 83 -1.94 -16.01 21.23
N TYR A 84 -2.18 -15.35 20.10
CA TYR A 84 -3.29 -15.63 19.22
C TYR A 84 -2.78 -16.17 17.89
N THR A 85 -3.54 -17.09 17.28
CA THR A 85 -3.21 -17.72 16.00
C THR A 85 -4.21 -17.31 14.93
N TYR A 86 -3.72 -16.96 13.76
CA TYR A 86 -4.54 -16.58 12.60
C TYR A 86 -5.22 -17.81 12.01
N GLN A 87 -6.55 -17.78 11.95
CA GLN A 87 -7.38 -18.88 11.42
C GLN A 87 -8.65 -18.29 10.80
N GLY A 88 -8.88 -18.63 9.52
CA GLY A 88 -10.11 -18.22 8.85
C GLY A 88 -10.38 -16.71 8.90
N ASN A 89 -9.43 -15.87 8.56
CA ASN A 89 -9.45 -14.40 8.52
C ASN A 89 -9.42 -13.65 9.86
N LYS A 90 -9.15 -14.30 10.99
CA LYS A 90 -8.99 -13.64 12.29
C LYS A 90 -8.03 -14.37 13.22
N PHE A 91 -7.53 -13.65 14.21
CA PHE A 91 -6.73 -14.21 15.30
C PHE A 91 -7.63 -14.72 16.42
N VAL A 92 -7.49 -15.99 16.74
CA VAL A 92 -8.30 -16.69 17.75
C VAL A 92 -7.42 -17.39 18.79
N ASN A 93 -7.98 -17.55 19.98
CA ASN A 93 -7.44 -18.38 21.06
C ASN A 93 -8.60 -18.82 21.96
N ASP A 94 -8.83 -20.12 22.12
CA ASP A 94 -9.92 -20.67 22.95
C ASP A 94 -9.74 -20.36 24.45
N GLN A 95 -8.50 -20.14 24.88
CA GLN A 95 -8.12 -19.69 26.22
C GLN A 95 -7.59 -18.24 26.19
N GLY A 96 -8.16 -17.44 25.32
CA GLY A 96 -7.77 -16.06 25.09
C GLY A 96 -8.16 -15.10 26.20
N ILE A 97 -7.98 -13.82 25.94
CA ILE A 97 -8.33 -12.74 26.86
C ILE A 97 -9.85 -12.75 27.07
N VAL A 98 -10.28 -12.85 28.30
CA VAL A 98 -11.71 -12.75 28.66
C VAL A 98 -12.23 -11.37 28.31
N ARG A 99 -13.38 -11.34 27.67
CA ARG A 99 -14.02 -10.08 27.26
C ARG A 99 -14.40 -9.25 28.50
N PRO A 100 -13.87 -8.02 28.63
CA PRO A 100 -14.30 -7.11 29.69
C PRO A 100 -15.68 -6.54 29.36
N THR A 101 -16.59 -6.52 30.33
CA THR A 101 -17.96 -5.99 30.17
C THR A 101 -18.22 -4.74 30.98
N GLU A 102 -17.41 -4.49 32.02
CA GLU A 102 -17.63 -3.39 32.98
C GLU A 102 -16.67 -2.23 32.81
N PHE A 103 -15.59 -2.40 32.01
CA PHE A 103 -14.56 -1.39 31.80
C PHE A 103 -13.95 -1.54 30.41
N GLY A 104 -13.46 -0.43 29.84
CA GLY A 104 -12.74 -0.43 28.58
C GLY A 104 -11.32 -1.01 28.71
N VAL A 105 -10.86 -1.64 27.65
CA VAL A 105 -9.51 -2.19 27.55
C VAL A 105 -8.89 -1.76 26.22
N ARG A 106 -7.62 -1.41 26.22
CA ARG A 106 -6.79 -1.19 25.05
C ARG A 106 -5.89 -2.40 24.82
N TYR A 107 -5.85 -2.88 23.58
CA TYR A 107 -5.04 -4.04 23.18
C TYR A 107 -3.79 -3.57 22.46
N PHE A 108 -2.65 -4.17 22.83
CA PHE A 108 -1.35 -3.98 22.20
C PHE A 108 -0.94 -5.30 21.58
N ALA A 109 -0.79 -5.33 20.27
CA ALA A 109 -0.45 -6.55 19.54
C ALA A 109 0.88 -6.39 18.80
N MET A 110 1.65 -7.47 18.73
CA MET A 110 2.96 -7.50 18.13
C MET A 110 3.17 -8.79 17.34
N TYR A 111 3.82 -8.67 16.20
CA TYR A 111 4.30 -9.76 15.34
C TYR A 111 5.81 -9.56 15.08
N PRO A 112 6.63 -10.60 15.04
CA PRO A 112 6.31 -12.00 15.38
C PRO A 112 6.12 -12.20 16.88
N ASN A 113 5.49 -13.31 17.26
CA ASN A 113 5.19 -13.63 18.67
C ASN A 113 6.43 -13.98 19.53
N THR A 114 7.62 -13.86 18.98
CA THR A 114 8.90 -14.18 19.65
C THR A 114 9.45 -13.04 20.52
N ILE A 115 8.76 -11.91 20.59
CA ILE A 115 9.14 -10.76 21.43
C ILE A 115 9.15 -11.18 22.90
N SER A 116 10.26 -10.92 23.60
CA SER A 116 10.51 -11.45 24.94
C SER A 116 9.99 -10.59 26.09
N SER A 117 9.93 -9.29 25.91
CA SER A 117 9.55 -8.31 26.94
C SER A 117 8.81 -7.11 26.35
N VAL A 118 8.11 -6.37 27.22
CA VAL A 118 7.43 -5.11 26.93
C VAL A 118 7.60 -4.17 28.13
N PRO A 119 7.39 -2.86 28.01
CA PRO A 119 7.12 -2.12 26.79
C PRO A 119 8.35 -1.89 25.91
N THR A 120 9.54 -2.17 26.44
CA THR A 120 10.81 -2.00 25.73
C THR A 120 11.50 -3.35 25.49
N PHE A 121 12.08 -3.50 24.28
CA PHE A 121 12.84 -4.69 23.91
C PHE A 121 13.84 -4.40 22.79
N ARG A 122 14.76 -5.36 22.60
CA ARG A 122 15.64 -5.39 21.43
C ARG A 122 15.07 -6.33 20.38
N PHE A 123 15.08 -5.89 19.15
CA PHE A 123 14.70 -6.69 18.00
C PHE A 123 15.85 -6.77 17.00
N ASN A 124 16.09 -7.97 16.46
CA ASN A 124 17.11 -8.20 15.44
C ASN A 124 16.48 -8.90 14.23
N VAL A 125 16.70 -8.36 13.04
CA VAL A 125 16.38 -9.04 11.81
C VAL A 125 17.32 -10.23 11.59
N LYS A 126 16.85 -11.23 10.88
CA LYS A 126 17.67 -12.37 10.50
C LYS A 126 18.60 -12.01 9.36
N THR A 127 19.81 -12.53 9.40
CA THR A 127 20.83 -12.26 8.36
C THR A 127 20.71 -13.16 7.16
N ALA A 128 20.14 -14.35 7.29
CA ALA A 128 19.91 -15.32 6.23
C ALA A 128 18.42 -15.36 5.83
N GLN A 129 17.88 -14.24 5.32
CA GLN A 129 16.45 -14.12 5.08
C GLN A 129 15.94 -15.02 3.95
N GLY A 130 16.80 -15.47 3.03
CA GLY A 130 16.46 -16.49 2.04
C GLY A 130 16.15 -17.88 2.62
N ALA A 131 16.48 -18.14 3.90
CA ALA A 131 16.12 -19.40 4.55
C ALA A 131 14.64 -19.38 5.00
N SER A 132 13.99 -20.54 4.98
CA SER A 132 12.57 -20.71 5.32
C SER A 132 12.20 -20.02 6.63
N GLY A 133 11.19 -19.14 6.59
CA GLY A 133 10.65 -18.43 7.73
C GLY A 133 11.53 -17.32 8.30
N GLN A 134 12.76 -17.12 7.82
CA GLN A 134 13.65 -16.10 8.36
C GLN A 134 13.26 -14.68 7.91
N TYR A 135 12.72 -14.55 6.71
CA TYR A 135 12.19 -13.28 6.22
C TYR A 135 11.00 -12.82 7.08
N THR A 136 9.96 -13.63 7.22
CA THR A 136 8.77 -13.32 8.02
C THR A 136 9.10 -13.09 9.51
N MET A 137 10.08 -13.81 10.06
CA MET A 137 10.58 -13.57 11.42
C MET A 137 11.37 -12.27 11.57
N SER A 138 11.74 -11.62 10.49
CA SER A 138 12.38 -10.30 10.49
C SER A 138 11.37 -9.17 10.41
N ASP A 139 10.09 -9.45 10.11
CA ASP A 139 9.05 -8.44 9.97
C ASP A 139 8.44 -8.07 11.31
N LEU A 140 8.89 -6.95 11.87
CA LEU A 140 8.32 -6.41 13.09
C LEU A 140 7.09 -5.56 12.79
N CYS A 141 5.92 -6.07 13.17
CA CYS A 141 4.65 -5.33 13.07
C CYS A 141 4.05 -5.08 14.46
N THR A 142 3.44 -3.92 14.65
CA THR A 142 2.71 -3.59 15.87
C THR A 142 1.36 -2.98 15.57
N ALA A 143 0.37 -3.25 16.44
CA ALA A 143 -0.94 -2.63 16.42
C ALA A 143 -1.37 -2.22 17.83
N VAL A 144 -2.11 -1.12 17.94
CA VAL A 144 -2.72 -0.65 19.18
C VAL A 144 -4.17 -0.32 18.89
N SER A 145 -5.10 -0.94 19.63
CA SER A 145 -6.53 -0.65 19.46
C SER A 145 -6.96 0.63 20.14
N ASP A 146 -8.14 1.13 19.80
CA ASP A 146 -8.86 2.02 20.70
C ASP A 146 -9.31 1.27 21.97
N VAL A 147 -9.71 2.05 22.99
CA VAL A 147 -10.30 1.49 24.20
C VAL A 147 -11.69 0.93 23.87
N THR A 148 -11.93 -0.35 24.22
CA THR A 148 -13.17 -1.03 23.82
C THR A 148 -13.60 -2.11 24.81
N THR A 149 -14.88 -2.48 24.76
CA THR A 149 -15.46 -3.67 25.41
C THR A 149 -15.96 -4.68 24.38
N ALA A 150 -15.61 -4.52 23.11
CA ALA A 150 -16.08 -5.38 22.03
C ALA A 150 -15.54 -6.81 22.16
N LYS A 151 -16.32 -7.78 21.67
CA LYS A 151 -15.91 -9.19 21.57
C LYS A 151 -14.95 -9.44 20.41
N GLU A 152 -15.13 -8.71 19.33
CA GLU A 152 -14.26 -8.73 18.16
C GLU A 152 -13.66 -7.34 17.98
N VAL A 153 -12.34 -7.27 17.87
CA VAL A 153 -11.59 -6.02 17.82
C VAL A 153 -10.73 -6.00 16.56
N ASN A 154 -10.84 -4.93 15.79
CA ASN A 154 -9.97 -4.75 14.64
C ASN A 154 -8.61 -4.18 15.06
N LEU A 155 -7.54 -4.86 14.66
CA LEU A 155 -6.15 -4.46 14.89
C LEU A 155 -5.54 -4.00 13.56
N ILE A 156 -5.17 -2.73 13.49
CA ILE A 156 -4.47 -2.16 12.33
C ILE A 156 -2.97 -2.23 12.60
N PHE A 157 -2.30 -3.18 11.97
CA PHE A 157 -0.85 -3.36 12.11
C PHE A 157 -0.07 -2.40 11.22
N SER A 158 1.08 -1.99 11.69
CA SER A 158 2.06 -1.21 10.92
C SER A 158 3.39 -1.93 10.92
N HIS A 159 4.02 -2.07 9.77
CA HIS A 159 5.42 -2.47 9.65
C HIS A 159 6.31 -1.42 10.31
N ARG A 160 7.31 -1.85 11.06
CA ARG A 160 8.17 -0.96 11.87
C ARG A 160 9.60 -0.86 11.35
N LEU A 161 9.96 -1.71 10.42
CA LEU A 161 11.28 -1.74 9.82
C LEU A 161 11.23 -1.23 8.39
N SER A 162 12.34 -1.31 7.69
CA SER A 162 12.45 -0.94 6.26
C SER A 162 12.47 -2.19 5.41
N HIS A 163 11.70 -2.18 4.35
CA HIS A 163 11.70 -3.20 3.32
C HIS A 163 12.62 -2.79 2.16
N VAL A 164 13.42 -3.69 1.67
CA VAL A 164 14.30 -3.50 0.50
C VAL A 164 13.92 -4.53 -0.54
N VAL A 165 13.63 -4.07 -1.75
CA VAL A 165 13.41 -4.91 -2.93
C VAL A 165 14.49 -4.60 -3.96
N VAL A 166 15.04 -5.63 -4.58
CA VAL A 166 16.08 -5.51 -5.61
C VAL A 166 15.64 -6.30 -6.84
N ASN A 167 15.33 -5.58 -7.90
CA ASN A 167 14.97 -6.16 -9.19
C ASN A 167 16.17 -6.15 -10.11
N LEU A 168 16.46 -7.27 -10.75
CA LEU A 168 17.54 -7.42 -11.69
C LEU A 168 17.00 -7.50 -13.11
N GLN A 169 17.59 -6.74 -14.03
CA GLN A 169 17.25 -6.76 -15.45
C GLN A 169 18.52 -6.69 -16.30
N GLY A 170 18.41 -7.02 -17.58
CA GLY A 170 19.52 -6.95 -18.54
C GLY A 170 19.86 -8.29 -19.19
N GLU A 171 20.62 -8.22 -20.29
CA GLU A 171 20.97 -9.39 -21.14
C GLU A 171 21.81 -10.45 -20.42
N ALA A 172 22.52 -10.07 -19.35
CA ALA A 172 23.39 -11.00 -18.62
C ALA A 172 22.65 -11.98 -17.73
N LEU A 173 21.35 -11.78 -17.46
CA LEU A 173 20.58 -12.60 -16.52
C LEU A 173 20.32 -14.02 -17.04
N GLY A 174 20.13 -14.22 -18.34
CA GLY A 174 20.00 -15.53 -18.97
C GLY A 174 19.20 -16.54 -18.15
N THR A 175 19.67 -17.81 -18.10
CA THR A 175 19.11 -18.88 -17.24
C THR A 175 19.91 -19.09 -15.95
N GLY A 176 20.77 -18.12 -15.58
CA GLY A 176 21.65 -18.22 -14.40
C GLY A 176 20.91 -17.95 -13.09
N THR A 177 21.43 -18.53 -12.01
CA THR A 177 20.97 -18.20 -10.64
C THR A 177 21.70 -16.96 -10.13
N ALA A 178 20.95 -15.99 -9.67
CA ALA A 178 21.50 -14.82 -8.97
C ALA A 178 21.27 -14.94 -7.46
N THR A 179 22.11 -14.30 -6.68
CA THR A 179 21.86 -14.04 -5.25
C THR A 179 22.19 -12.60 -4.92
N VAL A 180 21.44 -12.03 -3.98
CA VAL A 180 21.59 -10.65 -3.58
C VAL A 180 21.87 -10.57 -2.07
N LYS A 181 22.81 -9.72 -1.68
CA LYS A 181 23.10 -9.44 -0.27
C LYS A 181 23.28 -7.94 -0.03
N LEU A 182 22.82 -7.47 1.11
CA LEU A 182 23.06 -6.14 1.62
C LEU A 182 24.28 -6.16 2.53
N ASN A 183 25.25 -5.27 2.28
CA ASN A 183 26.52 -5.29 2.96
C ASN A 183 26.53 -4.33 4.15
N ASN A 184 27.07 -4.78 5.29
CA ASN A 184 27.37 -3.94 6.45
C ASN A 184 26.20 -3.06 6.92
N VAL A 185 24.97 -3.62 6.94
CA VAL A 185 23.77 -2.92 7.38
C VAL A 185 23.50 -3.18 8.87
N ASN A 186 22.89 -2.23 9.58
CA ASN A 186 22.40 -2.45 10.93
C ASN A 186 21.26 -3.45 10.92
N THR A 187 21.36 -4.44 11.81
CA THR A 187 20.39 -5.53 11.92
C THR A 187 19.59 -5.49 13.22
N GLY A 188 19.87 -4.56 14.13
CA GLY A 188 19.23 -4.47 15.44
C GLY A 188 18.67 -3.10 15.79
N CYS A 189 17.51 -3.06 16.47
CA CYS A 189 16.91 -1.85 17.02
C CYS A 189 16.40 -2.05 18.45
N ASN A 190 16.40 -0.94 19.21
CA ASN A 190 15.66 -0.82 20.45
C ASN A 190 14.25 -0.34 20.13
N VAL A 191 13.26 -0.98 20.72
CA VAL A 191 11.84 -0.71 20.54
C VAL A 191 11.25 -0.23 21.85
N ASP A 192 10.47 0.84 21.81
CA ASP A 192 9.56 1.25 22.89
C ASP A 192 8.14 1.35 22.33
N VAL A 193 7.29 0.42 22.77
CA VAL A 193 5.90 0.31 22.29
C VAL A 193 5.04 1.48 22.75
N ASN A 194 5.26 1.98 23.97
CA ASN A 194 4.50 3.11 24.49
C ASN A 194 4.85 4.42 23.81
N ALA A 195 6.14 4.65 23.58
CA ALA A 195 6.63 5.83 22.89
C ALA A 195 6.52 5.70 21.35
N ASN A 196 6.24 4.48 20.86
CA ASN A 196 6.21 4.16 19.43
C ASN A 196 7.53 4.53 18.73
N THR A 197 8.66 4.24 19.38
CA THR A 197 9.99 4.56 18.85
C THR A 197 10.79 3.30 18.50
N PHE A 198 11.58 3.41 17.41
CA PHE A 198 12.38 2.33 16.83
C PHE A 198 13.76 2.90 16.50
N THR A 199 14.72 2.72 17.40
CA THR A 199 16.05 3.33 17.28
C THR A 199 17.10 2.26 17.02
N ALA A 200 17.81 2.36 15.89
CA ALA A 200 18.90 1.46 15.58
C ALA A 200 19.98 1.47 16.68
N TYR A 201 20.55 0.33 16.97
CA TYR A 201 21.79 0.21 17.74
C TYR A 201 22.87 -0.46 16.89
N GLU A 202 24.13 -0.23 17.25
CA GLU A 202 25.27 -0.75 16.47
C GLU A 202 25.25 -2.29 16.48
N SER A 203 24.85 -2.86 15.35
CA SER A 203 24.79 -4.30 15.10
C SER A 203 24.87 -4.57 13.60
N ARG A 204 26.02 -4.27 13.00
CA ARG A 204 26.20 -4.37 11.55
C ARG A 204 26.51 -5.78 11.10
N SER A 205 25.88 -6.20 10.02
CA SER A 205 26.10 -7.50 9.41
C SER A 205 25.76 -7.47 7.92
N THR A 206 26.09 -8.54 7.21
CA THR A 206 25.59 -8.81 5.86
C THR A 206 24.25 -9.51 5.95
N VAL A 207 23.27 -9.03 5.20
CA VAL A 207 21.93 -9.65 5.09
C VAL A 207 21.78 -10.26 3.71
N TYR A 208 21.52 -11.57 3.66
CA TYR A 208 21.23 -12.31 2.43
C TYR A 208 19.74 -12.22 2.15
N CYS A 209 19.39 -11.68 0.97
CA CYS A 209 18.01 -11.44 0.59
C CYS A 209 17.25 -12.74 0.35
N ALA A 210 15.95 -12.70 0.58
CA ALA A 210 14.99 -13.72 0.18
C ALA A 210 14.67 -13.58 -1.32
N ASP A 211 14.22 -14.67 -1.92
CA ASP A 211 13.63 -14.67 -3.25
C ASP A 211 12.27 -13.95 -3.22
N ASN A 212 12.01 -13.10 -4.20
CA ASN A 212 10.76 -12.36 -4.38
C ASN A 212 10.12 -12.63 -5.76
N GLY A 213 10.49 -13.67 -6.43
CA GLY A 213 10.05 -14.05 -7.77
C GLY A 213 11.12 -13.87 -8.83
N THR A 214 10.72 -13.83 -10.10
CA THR A 214 11.67 -13.84 -11.21
C THR A 214 12.60 -12.64 -11.18
N ASN A 215 13.90 -12.89 -10.94
CA ASN A 215 14.94 -11.86 -10.86
C ASN A 215 14.68 -10.75 -9.81
N SER A 216 13.82 -11.01 -8.84
CA SER A 216 13.51 -10.09 -7.75
C SER A 216 13.93 -10.69 -6.41
N TYR A 217 14.45 -9.86 -5.52
CA TYR A 217 14.98 -10.24 -4.20
C TYR A 217 14.52 -9.22 -3.17
N LYS A 218 14.29 -9.67 -1.94
CA LYS A 218 13.80 -8.82 -0.86
C LYS A 218 14.51 -9.04 0.46
N ALA A 219 14.56 -8.00 1.28
CA ALA A 219 15.06 -8.07 2.65
C ALA A 219 14.37 -7.04 3.55
N ILE A 220 14.25 -7.40 4.82
CA ILE A 220 13.80 -6.50 5.88
C ILE A 220 15.02 -6.11 6.72
N ILE A 221 15.23 -4.82 6.89
CA ILE A 221 16.35 -4.28 7.67
C ILE A 221 15.89 -3.14 8.59
N VAL A 222 16.70 -2.85 9.58
CA VAL A 222 16.45 -1.73 10.50
C VAL A 222 16.55 -0.41 9.75
N PRO A 223 15.65 0.57 9.99
CA PRO A 223 15.75 1.92 9.45
C PRO A 223 17.12 2.54 9.71
N GLN A 224 17.78 3.03 8.66
CA GLN A 224 19.14 3.56 8.72
C GLN A 224 19.48 4.37 7.46
N THR A 225 20.51 5.19 7.54
CA THR A 225 21.12 5.83 6.36
C THR A 225 22.32 5.01 5.90
N ILE A 226 22.38 4.71 4.61
CA ILE A 226 23.57 4.18 3.93
C ILE A 226 24.27 5.38 3.32
N GLU A 227 25.46 5.67 3.80
CA GLU A 227 26.23 6.84 3.36
C GLU A 227 26.74 6.68 1.91
N ALA A 228 26.79 7.79 1.18
CA ALA A 228 27.40 7.85 -0.14
C ALA A 228 28.80 7.24 -0.17
N GLY A 229 29.11 6.49 -1.22
CA GLY A 229 30.38 5.76 -1.38
C GLY A 229 30.45 4.41 -0.67
N SER A 230 29.52 4.08 0.21
CA SER A 230 29.50 2.81 0.92
C SER A 230 29.21 1.63 -0.01
N PRO A 231 29.92 0.49 0.09
CA PRO A 231 29.55 -0.74 -0.61
C PRO A 231 28.27 -1.30 0.02
N PHE A 232 27.14 -1.02 -0.61
CA PHE A 232 25.82 -1.27 -0.03
C PHE A 232 25.24 -2.62 -0.44
N LEU A 233 25.31 -2.97 -1.73
CA LEU A 233 24.65 -4.12 -2.29
C LEU A 233 25.59 -4.94 -3.14
N THR A 234 25.53 -6.28 -3.04
CA THR A 234 26.29 -7.17 -3.91
C THR A 234 25.32 -8.17 -4.56
N VAL A 235 25.40 -8.23 -5.88
CA VAL A 235 24.76 -9.27 -6.71
C VAL A 235 25.81 -10.28 -7.08
N THR A 236 25.56 -11.57 -6.81
CA THR A 236 26.37 -12.65 -7.34
C THR A 236 25.60 -13.30 -8.49
N LEU A 237 26.14 -13.23 -9.69
CA LEU A 237 25.57 -13.81 -10.90
C LEU A 237 26.57 -14.77 -11.50
N ASN A 238 26.15 -16.04 -11.69
CA ASN A 238 27.01 -17.10 -12.25
C ASN A 238 28.38 -17.24 -11.52
N GLY A 239 28.38 -17.01 -10.19
CA GLY A 239 29.59 -17.09 -9.36
C GLY A 239 30.47 -15.83 -9.38
N LYS A 240 30.14 -14.80 -10.16
CA LYS A 240 30.82 -13.51 -10.17
C LYS A 240 30.08 -12.50 -9.29
N GLU A 241 30.80 -11.84 -8.40
CA GLU A 241 30.24 -10.79 -7.53
C GLU A 241 30.33 -9.41 -8.18
N HIS A 242 29.22 -8.68 -8.15
CA HIS A 242 29.10 -7.29 -8.58
C HIS A 242 28.66 -6.45 -7.39
N THR A 243 29.53 -5.58 -6.89
CA THR A 243 29.23 -4.73 -5.73
C THR A 243 28.88 -3.33 -6.15
N LEU A 244 27.70 -2.88 -5.78
CA LEU A 244 27.19 -1.53 -5.95
C LEU A 244 27.58 -0.67 -4.74
N LYS A 245 28.10 0.52 -4.99
CA LYS A 245 28.27 1.57 -3.99
C LYS A 245 27.11 2.56 -4.07
N ALA A 246 26.66 3.04 -2.94
CA ALA A 246 25.70 4.12 -2.89
C ALA A 246 26.26 5.37 -3.56
N THR A 247 25.59 5.93 -4.55
CA THR A 247 26.02 7.15 -5.25
C THR A 247 25.68 8.42 -4.48
N SER A 248 24.67 8.36 -3.63
CA SER A 248 24.23 9.37 -2.67
C SER A 248 23.78 8.68 -1.38
N ASP A 249 23.45 9.45 -0.35
CA ASP A 249 22.89 8.90 0.88
C ASP A 249 21.54 8.24 0.59
N ILE A 250 21.37 6.99 1.04
CA ILE A 250 20.14 6.23 0.91
C ILE A 250 19.47 6.14 2.28
N ASN A 251 18.32 6.78 2.44
CA ASN A 251 17.58 6.80 3.69
C ASN A 251 16.54 5.68 3.72
N LEU A 252 16.81 4.64 4.47
CA LEU A 252 15.91 3.50 4.69
C LEU A 252 15.04 3.81 5.92
N THR A 253 13.75 4.06 5.68
CA THR A 253 12.82 4.56 6.70
C THR A 253 11.83 3.50 7.17
N SER A 254 11.32 3.67 8.41
CA SER A 254 10.35 2.75 9.01
C SER A 254 9.03 2.73 8.23
N GLY A 255 8.50 1.53 7.96
CA GLY A 255 7.24 1.34 7.26
C GLY A 255 7.29 1.71 5.78
N LYS A 256 8.49 1.83 5.22
CA LYS A 256 8.69 2.13 3.80
C LYS A 256 9.44 1.00 3.11
N GLN A 257 9.13 0.84 1.83
CA GLN A 257 9.83 -0.03 0.90
C GLN A 257 10.79 0.79 0.05
N GLN A 258 12.02 0.31 -0.11
CA GLN A 258 12.99 0.85 -1.04
C GLN A 258 13.20 -0.15 -2.17
N VAL A 259 12.81 0.21 -3.37
CA VAL A 259 12.97 -0.61 -4.57
C VAL A 259 14.22 -0.16 -5.32
N PHE A 260 15.07 -1.10 -5.68
CA PHE A 260 16.27 -0.89 -6.48
C PHE A 260 16.19 -1.70 -7.77
N ASN A 261 16.17 -1.01 -8.90
CA ASN A 261 16.19 -1.66 -10.20
C ASN A 261 17.63 -1.60 -10.74
N LEU A 262 18.24 -2.76 -10.98
CA LEU A 262 19.62 -2.91 -11.41
C LEU A 262 19.67 -3.50 -12.81
N THR A 263 20.30 -2.78 -13.73
CA THR A 263 20.59 -3.32 -15.06
C THR A 263 22.00 -3.89 -15.09
N ILE A 264 22.14 -5.16 -15.42
CA ILE A 264 23.41 -5.91 -15.45
C ILE A 264 23.72 -6.26 -16.90
N ASN A 265 24.80 -5.70 -17.42
CA ASN A 265 25.43 -6.14 -18.66
C ASN A 265 26.51 -7.18 -18.34
N LYS A 266 27.06 -7.82 -19.39
CA LYS A 266 27.96 -9.01 -19.30
C LYS A 266 28.99 -8.99 -18.16
N ASP A 267 29.45 -7.83 -17.74
CA ASP A 267 30.54 -7.68 -16.78
C ASP A 267 30.33 -6.59 -15.70
N GLU A 268 29.29 -5.75 -15.78
CA GLU A 268 29.11 -4.58 -14.90
C GLU A 268 27.63 -4.32 -14.61
N ILE A 269 27.34 -3.70 -13.46
CA ILE A 269 26.04 -3.05 -13.20
C ILE A 269 26.09 -1.70 -13.92
N VAL A 270 25.30 -1.54 -14.97
CA VAL A 270 25.34 -0.36 -15.85
C VAL A 270 24.41 0.74 -15.44
N SER A 271 23.33 0.44 -14.75
CA SER A 271 22.43 1.44 -14.20
C SER A 271 21.83 1.00 -12.89
N PHE A 272 21.49 1.97 -12.09
CA PHE A 272 20.88 1.80 -10.79
C PHE A 272 19.86 2.91 -10.60
N THR A 273 18.63 2.54 -10.40
CA THR A 273 17.54 3.42 -10.00
C THR A 273 16.95 2.93 -8.71
N GLY A 274 16.57 3.84 -7.81
CA GLY A 274 16.00 3.46 -6.52
C GLY A 274 14.77 4.29 -6.19
N ASN A 275 13.70 3.63 -5.76
CA ASN A 275 12.44 4.23 -5.40
C ASN A 275 12.11 3.96 -3.93
N ILE A 276 11.55 4.96 -3.21
CA ILE A 276 11.04 4.81 -1.85
C ILE A 276 9.51 4.75 -1.92
N LEU A 277 8.95 3.63 -1.49
CA LEU A 277 7.50 3.38 -1.50
C LEU A 277 6.98 3.12 -0.08
N PRO A 278 5.71 3.31 0.23
CA PRO A 278 5.11 2.71 1.42
C PRO A 278 5.30 1.18 1.41
N TRP A 279 5.56 0.57 2.56
CA TRP A 279 5.72 -0.88 2.63
C TRP A 279 4.43 -1.61 2.27
N GLY A 280 4.51 -2.59 1.37
CA GLY A 280 3.38 -3.30 0.82
C GLY A 280 2.85 -2.72 -0.49
N GLU A 281 3.49 -1.67 -0.99
CA GLU A 281 3.30 -1.17 -2.34
C GLU A 281 4.53 -1.56 -3.18
N GLU A 282 4.44 -2.64 -3.96
CA GLU A 282 5.16 -2.68 -5.24
C GLU A 282 4.64 -1.50 -6.04
N ASP A 283 5.27 -1.00 -7.06
CA ASP A 283 4.85 0.20 -7.85
C ASP A 283 3.34 0.27 -8.17
N GLU A 284 2.56 -0.28 -7.26
CA GLU A 284 1.11 -0.40 -7.20
C GLU A 284 0.44 0.94 -7.00
N ARG A 285 1.18 2.02 -6.70
CA ARG A 285 0.56 3.34 -6.77
C ARG A 285 0.09 3.62 -8.19
N ILE A 286 0.84 3.16 -9.19
CA ILE A 286 0.41 3.16 -10.58
C ILE A 286 -0.71 2.12 -10.79
N ALA A 287 -0.53 0.90 -10.32
CA ALA A 287 -1.49 -0.19 -10.44
C ALA A 287 -2.78 0.02 -9.61
N GLN A 288 -2.74 0.82 -8.55
CA GLN A 288 -3.93 1.19 -7.77
C GLN A 288 -4.79 2.21 -8.50
N VAL A 289 -4.18 3.06 -9.30
CA VAL A 289 -4.90 4.04 -10.11
C VAL A 289 -5.26 3.46 -11.48
N ILE A 290 -4.33 2.74 -12.10
CA ILE A 290 -4.49 2.12 -13.41
C ILE A 290 -4.15 0.62 -13.29
N PRO A 291 -5.12 -0.31 -13.49
CA PRO A 291 -4.86 -1.75 -13.50
C PRO A 291 -3.76 -2.13 -14.49
N ASP A 292 -2.93 -3.13 -14.16
CA ASP A 292 -1.75 -3.53 -14.96
C ASP A 292 -2.06 -3.86 -16.41
N ASP A 293 -3.18 -4.50 -16.68
CA ASP A 293 -3.63 -4.81 -18.03
C ASP A 293 -3.98 -3.56 -18.84
N ILE A 294 -4.52 -2.53 -18.21
CA ILE A 294 -4.79 -1.23 -18.81
C ILE A 294 -3.48 -0.46 -19.01
N ARG A 295 -2.59 -0.47 -18.01
CA ARG A 295 -1.26 0.14 -18.10
C ARG A 295 -0.49 -0.38 -19.30
N GLN A 296 -0.41 -1.71 -19.47
CA GLN A 296 0.27 -2.34 -20.62
C GLN A 296 -0.32 -1.92 -21.96
N LYS A 297 -1.63 -1.68 -22.03
CA LYS A 297 -2.28 -1.17 -23.23
C LYS A 297 -1.97 0.31 -23.48
N MET A 298 -1.79 1.10 -22.42
CA MET A 298 -1.52 2.55 -22.51
C MET A 298 -0.07 2.88 -22.86
N GLU A 299 0.90 2.11 -22.37
CA GLU A 299 2.35 2.33 -22.55
C GLU A 299 2.79 2.60 -24.01
N PRO A 300 2.18 2.02 -25.08
CA PRO A 300 2.51 2.37 -26.44
C PRO A 300 2.13 3.80 -26.85
N TYR A 301 1.24 4.46 -26.12
CA TYR A 301 0.62 5.73 -26.53
C TYR A 301 0.99 6.90 -25.61
N ILE A 302 1.34 6.63 -24.35
CA ILE A 302 1.72 7.65 -23.37
C ILE A 302 2.96 7.18 -22.59
N PRO A 303 4.01 8.01 -22.46
CA PRO A 303 5.15 7.66 -21.63
C PRO A 303 4.73 7.61 -20.15
N ILE A 304 5.14 6.56 -19.45
CA ILE A 304 5.00 6.46 -18.00
C ILE A 304 6.40 6.57 -17.41
N TYR A 305 6.68 7.71 -16.81
CA TYR A 305 7.98 7.97 -16.18
C TYR A 305 7.99 7.39 -14.78
N ASP A 306 9.07 6.73 -14.43
CA ASP A 306 9.34 6.23 -13.09
C ASP A 306 10.34 7.15 -12.39
N GLY A 307 10.42 7.04 -11.08
CA GLY A 307 11.38 7.79 -10.27
C GLY A 307 10.73 8.40 -9.03
N VAL A 308 11.59 8.71 -8.05
CA VAL A 308 11.16 9.22 -6.73
C VAL A 308 11.52 10.67 -6.49
N ASN A 309 12.22 11.30 -7.46
CA ASN A 309 12.60 12.70 -7.41
C ASN A 309 11.94 13.47 -8.55
N PRO A 310 10.60 13.52 -8.62
CA PRO A 310 9.92 14.28 -9.63
C PRO A 310 10.30 15.77 -9.54
N PRO A 311 10.33 16.48 -10.68
CA PRO A 311 10.54 17.91 -10.65
C PRO A 311 9.40 18.60 -9.88
N ASN A 312 9.60 19.83 -9.46
CA ASN A 312 8.50 20.65 -9.00
C ASN A 312 7.67 21.08 -10.22
N VAL A 313 6.42 20.61 -10.28
CA VAL A 313 5.48 20.87 -11.37
C VAL A 313 4.32 21.77 -10.94
N GLU A 314 4.36 22.33 -9.72
CA GLU A 314 3.32 23.26 -9.29
C GLU A 314 3.16 24.41 -10.27
N GLY A 315 1.93 24.75 -10.55
CA GLY A 315 1.55 25.82 -11.47
C GLY A 315 0.27 25.51 -12.24
N CYS A 316 -0.25 26.50 -12.91
CA CYS A 316 -1.37 26.36 -13.83
C CYS A 316 -0.84 26.28 -15.25
N TYR A 317 -1.31 25.33 -16.03
CA TYR A 317 -0.90 25.06 -17.40
C TYR A 317 -2.13 25.03 -18.32
N MET A 318 -1.94 25.45 -19.58
CA MET A 318 -2.98 25.36 -20.59
C MET A 318 -2.56 24.30 -21.62
N LEU A 319 -3.36 23.27 -21.76
CA LEU A 319 -3.25 22.22 -22.79
C LEU A 319 -4.18 22.60 -23.93
N ASP A 320 -3.64 23.22 -24.98
CA ASP A 320 -4.41 23.72 -26.13
C ASP A 320 -3.50 23.95 -27.35
N PRO A 321 -3.77 23.33 -28.54
CA PRO A 321 -4.94 22.48 -28.80
C PRO A 321 -4.78 21.06 -28.25
N MET A 322 -5.83 20.52 -27.68
CA MET A 322 -5.88 19.14 -27.23
C MET A 322 -6.15 18.20 -28.41
N VAL A 323 -5.22 17.27 -28.69
CA VAL A 323 -5.28 16.35 -29.85
C VAL A 323 -5.32 14.92 -29.37
N ALA A 324 -6.19 14.10 -29.96
CA ALA A 324 -6.26 12.69 -29.65
C ALA A 324 -5.06 11.93 -30.22
N VAL A 325 -4.42 11.11 -29.37
CA VAL A 325 -3.34 10.20 -29.75
C VAL A 325 -3.90 8.80 -29.98
N TYR A 326 -4.81 8.36 -29.09
CA TYR A 326 -5.46 7.06 -29.17
C TYR A 326 -6.83 7.09 -28.48
N MET A 327 -7.78 6.38 -29.05
CA MET A 327 -9.12 6.18 -28.49
C MET A 327 -9.51 4.71 -28.73
N GLU A 328 -9.65 3.90 -27.66
CA GLU A 328 -9.96 2.48 -27.78
C GLU A 328 -11.36 2.22 -28.36
N ASP A 329 -12.26 3.17 -28.22
CA ASP A 329 -13.67 3.11 -28.66
C ASP A 329 -13.96 3.89 -29.95
N TYR A 330 -12.92 4.25 -30.74
CA TYR A 330 -13.08 5.00 -31.99
C TYR A 330 -12.14 4.52 -33.07
N ASP A 331 -12.71 4.02 -34.18
CA ASP A 331 -11.97 3.46 -35.32
C ASP A 331 -11.79 4.49 -36.48
N GLY A 332 -12.25 5.76 -36.32
CA GLY A 332 -12.17 6.79 -37.32
C GLY A 332 -10.82 7.51 -37.37
N ASP A 333 -10.72 8.51 -38.24
CA ASP A 333 -9.54 9.38 -38.35
C ASP A 333 -9.50 10.35 -37.17
N LEU A 334 -8.54 10.16 -36.26
CA LEU A 334 -8.38 11.00 -35.08
C LEU A 334 -8.01 12.46 -35.43
N SER A 335 -7.41 12.71 -36.58
CA SER A 335 -7.02 14.07 -37.02
C SER A 335 -8.20 14.99 -37.32
N GLU A 336 -9.39 14.41 -37.53
CA GLU A 336 -10.64 15.18 -37.73
C GLU A 336 -11.29 15.59 -36.39
N LEU A 337 -10.79 15.07 -35.26
CA LEU A 337 -11.33 15.33 -33.94
C LEU A 337 -10.58 16.48 -33.29
N GLN A 338 -11.31 17.54 -32.96
CA GLN A 338 -10.79 18.64 -32.14
C GLN A 338 -11.45 18.60 -30.75
N TRP A 339 -10.63 18.80 -29.76
CA TRP A 339 -11.04 18.80 -28.35
C TRP A 339 -10.83 20.19 -27.76
N MET A 340 -11.68 20.53 -26.83
CA MET A 340 -11.55 21.80 -26.13
C MET A 340 -10.28 21.78 -25.27
N GLY A 341 -9.56 22.89 -25.30
CA GLY A 341 -8.38 23.05 -24.44
C GLY A 341 -8.74 23.00 -22.96
N GLU A 342 -7.75 22.72 -22.12
CA GLU A 342 -7.94 22.48 -20.71
C GLU A 342 -6.90 23.19 -19.86
N TYR A 343 -7.35 23.86 -18.80
CA TYR A 343 -6.51 24.35 -17.75
C TYR A 343 -6.25 23.23 -16.74
N ILE A 344 -4.97 23.00 -16.40
CA ILE A 344 -4.52 22.05 -15.41
C ILE A 344 -3.75 22.83 -14.34
N ASN A 345 -4.28 22.87 -13.12
CA ASN A 345 -3.67 23.55 -11.97
C ASN A 345 -3.12 22.54 -11.00
N LEU A 346 -1.80 22.44 -10.90
CA LEU A 346 -1.06 21.52 -10.03
C LEU A 346 -0.61 22.27 -8.78
N THR A 347 -1.00 21.78 -7.60
CA THR A 347 -0.76 22.45 -6.31
C THR A 347 -0.38 21.46 -5.20
N ASN A 348 0.12 21.98 -4.09
CA ASN A 348 0.42 21.20 -2.89
C ASN A 348 1.36 20.01 -3.13
N GLN A 349 2.35 20.15 -4.03
CA GLN A 349 3.33 19.09 -4.25
C GLN A 349 4.17 18.82 -3.01
N ASN A 350 4.00 17.65 -2.41
CA ASN A 350 4.74 17.23 -1.23
C ASN A 350 5.86 16.25 -1.60
N LYS A 351 7.10 16.69 -1.43
CA LYS A 351 8.30 15.89 -1.74
C LYS A 351 8.58 14.75 -0.76
N ASN A 352 7.92 14.72 0.41
CA ASN A 352 8.19 13.67 1.41
C ASN A 352 7.43 12.37 1.11
N ASP A 353 6.28 12.48 0.48
CA ASP A 353 5.41 11.36 0.13
C ASP A 353 5.08 11.28 -1.37
N ASN A 354 5.65 12.22 -2.16
CA ASN A 354 5.43 12.32 -3.59
C ASN A 354 3.94 12.42 -3.96
N THR A 355 3.22 13.28 -3.26
CA THR A 355 1.83 13.60 -3.55
C THR A 355 1.68 14.99 -4.13
N ILE A 356 0.60 15.20 -4.89
CA ILE A 356 0.25 16.47 -5.51
C ILE A 356 -1.28 16.57 -5.65
N ASP A 357 -1.80 17.77 -5.59
CA ASP A 357 -3.21 18.05 -5.87
C ASP A 357 -3.37 18.64 -7.27
N MET A 358 -4.51 18.39 -7.91
CA MET A 358 -4.83 18.89 -9.23
C MET A 358 -6.27 19.41 -9.31
N GLU A 359 -6.43 20.50 -10.03
CA GLU A 359 -7.73 20.99 -10.52
C GLU A 359 -7.69 21.08 -12.03
N GLU A 360 -8.75 20.72 -12.68
CA GLU A 360 -8.93 20.83 -14.14
C GLU A 360 -10.15 21.68 -14.46
N LEU A 361 -10.06 22.45 -15.53
CA LEU A 361 -11.15 23.27 -16.04
C LEU A 361 -11.07 23.33 -17.57
N THR A 362 -12.16 23.00 -18.27
CA THR A 362 -12.25 23.21 -19.71
C THR A 362 -12.19 24.70 -20.04
N ALA A 363 -11.68 25.05 -21.23
CA ALA A 363 -11.53 26.44 -21.66
C ALA A 363 -12.84 27.23 -21.71
N ASP A 364 -13.98 26.57 -21.91
CA ASP A 364 -15.32 27.17 -21.84
C ASP A 364 -15.88 27.26 -20.40
N GLY A 365 -15.17 26.67 -19.44
CA GLY A 365 -15.58 26.65 -18.03
C GLY A 365 -16.73 25.70 -17.71
N GLU A 366 -17.19 24.86 -18.64
CA GLU A 366 -18.34 23.98 -18.42
C GLU A 366 -18.02 22.70 -17.64
N SER A 367 -16.76 22.25 -17.68
CA SER A 367 -16.33 21.04 -16.96
C SER A 367 -15.20 21.36 -15.98
N TYR A 368 -15.33 20.89 -14.75
CA TYR A 368 -14.36 21.06 -13.67
C TYR A 368 -14.16 19.74 -12.91
N SER A 369 -12.93 19.41 -12.60
CA SER A 369 -12.61 18.25 -11.72
C SER A 369 -11.47 18.54 -10.76
N ILE A 370 -11.42 17.78 -9.66
CA ILE A 370 -10.36 17.86 -8.64
C ILE A 370 -9.82 16.47 -8.37
N GLY A 371 -8.48 16.37 -8.29
CA GLY A 371 -7.78 15.24 -7.73
C GLY A 371 -6.96 15.68 -6.50
N GLN A 372 -7.12 15.02 -5.36
CA GLN A 372 -6.36 15.32 -4.15
C GLN A 372 -5.47 14.16 -3.77
N GLY A 373 -4.22 14.46 -3.33
CA GLY A 373 -3.27 13.45 -2.90
C GLY A 373 -2.86 12.47 -3.99
N ALA A 374 -2.89 12.90 -5.25
CA ALA A 374 -2.42 12.12 -6.38
C ALA A 374 -0.94 11.76 -6.22
N VAL A 375 -0.55 10.63 -6.78
CA VAL A 375 0.84 10.21 -6.78
C VAL A 375 1.59 10.84 -7.94
N ILE A 376 2.68 11.56 -7.64
CA ILE A 376 3.63 12.04 -8.64
C ILE A 376 4.91 11.22 -8.57
N VAL A 377 5.35 10.72 -9.72
CA VAL A 377 6.61 9.99 -9.91
C VAL A 377 7.44 10.68 -10.99
N GLY A 378 8.75 10.48 -10.98
CA GLY A 378 9.63 11.08 -11.99
C GLY A 378 11.07 11.21 -11.55
N GLU A 379 11.92 11.55 -12.50
CA GLU A 379 13.34 11.80 -12.29
C GLU A 379 13.84 12.91 -13.23
N GLY A 380 14.67 13.78 -12.71
CA GLY A 380 15.18 14.95 -13.46
C GLY A 380 14.04 15.93 -13.79
N ASN A 381 13.71 16.08 -15.08
CA ASN A 381 12.64 16.94 -15.54
C ASN A 381 11.37 16.16 -15.96
N ASN A 382 11.45 14.83 -16.02
CA ASN A 382 10.36 13.99 -16.45
C ASN A 382 9.47 13.61 -15.26
N PHE A 383 8.17 13.55 -15.48
CA PHE A 383 7.23 13.16 -14.44
C PHE A 383 5.99 12.48 -15.02
N SER A 384 5.34 11.68 -14.17
CA SER A 384 3.98 11.17 -14.36
C SER A 384 3.17 11.39 -13.08
N ILE A 385 1.91 11.75 -13.23
CA ILE A 385 0.98 11.95 -12.12
C ILE A 385 -0.23 11.07 -12.35
N LEU A 386 -0.63 10.36 -11.30
CA LEU A 386 -1.72 9.40 -11.36
C LEU A 386 -2.82 9.80 -10.37
N PHE A 387 -4.03 9.93 -10.87
CA PHE A 387 -5.20 10.34 -10.10
C PHE A 387 -6.29 9.27 -10.15
N ASN A 388 -7.00 9.10 -9.06
CA ASN A 388 -8.35 8.54 -9.04
C ASN A 388 -9.34 9.67 -8.85
N THR A 389 -10.31 9.75 -9.71
CA THR A 389 -11.43 10.69 -9.58
C THR A 389 -12.74 9.93 -9.42
N GLU A 390 -13.62 10.43 -8.60
CA GLU A 390 -14.90 9.82 -8.27
C GLU A 390 -15.99 10.89 -8.29
N GLY A 391 -17.19 10.59 -8.83
CA GLY A 391 -18.26 11.57 -8.83
C GLY A 391 -19.42 11.23 -9.80
N THR A 392 -20.12 12.24 -10.38
CA THR A 392 -21.22 12.05 -11.32
C THR A 392 -21.05 12.87 -12.59
N ASN A 393 -21.33 12.30 -13.74
CA ASN A 393 -21.38 13.00 -15.02
C ASN A 393 -22.75 12.83 -15.64
N SER A 394 -23.42 13.93 -15.95
CA SER A 394 -24.81 13.93 -16.42
C SER A 394 -25.76 13.16 -15.47
N GLY A 395 -25.47 13.18 -14.16
CA GLY A 395 -26.22 12.45 -13.15
C GLY A 395 -25.86 10.97 -13.02
N ILE A 396 -24.93 10.44 -13.82
CA ILE A 396 -24.47 9.07 -13.79
C ILE A 396 -23.20 9.01 -12.95
N TYR A 397 -23.20 8.17 -11.89
CA TYR A 397 -21.99 7.91 -11.11
C TYR A 397 -20.90 7.32 -11.99
N ASN A 398 -19.68 7.76 -11.79
CA ASN A 398 -18.52 7.11 -12.39
C ASN A 398 -17.24 7.34 -11.58
N ARG A 399 -16.28 6.46 -11.80
CA ARG A 399 -14.92 6.57 -11.31
C ARG A 399 -13.96 6.44 -12.48
N THR A 400 -13.05 7.39 -12.59
CA THR A 400 -12.01 7.38 -13.61
C THR A 400 -10.62 7.37 -13.00
N ALA A 401 -9.69 6.71 -13.67
CA ALA A 401 -8.28 6.81 -13.41
C ALA A 401 -7.64 7.67 -14.50
N LEU A 402 -6.76 8.57 -14.11
CA LEU A 402 -6.16 9.57 -14.95
C LEU A 402 -4.64 9.54 -14.83
N LEU A 403 -3.94 9.59 -15.96
CA LEU A 403 -2.50 9.69 -16.06
C LEU A 403 -2.12 10.97 -16.80
N LEU A 404 -1.28 11.79 -16.18
CA LEU A 404 -0.67 12.96 -16.77
C LEU A 404 0.84 12.75 -16.83
N SER A 405 1.46 12.91 -17.99
CA SER A 405 2.90 12.71 -18.19
C SER A 405 3.52 13.80 -19.04
N GLY A 406 4.73 14.24 -18.69
CA GLY A 406 5.41 15.29 -19.41
C GLY A 406 6.82 15.57 -18.91
N THR A 407 7.43 16.59 -19.49
CA THR A 407 8.77 17.07 -19.14
C THR A 407 8.71 18.53 -18.69
N LYS A 408 9.04 18.82 -17.44
CA LYS A 408 9.04 20.17 -16.88
C LYS A 408 10.12 21.03 -17.53
N SER A 409 9.74 22.20 -18.01
CA SER A 409 10.65 23.22 -18.55
C SER A 409 10.47 24.56 -17.85
N ALA A 410 11.26 25.56 -18.22
CA ALA A 410 11.14 26.92 -17.68
C ALA A 410 9.86 27.63 -18.16
N GLU A 411 9.35 27.28 -19.34
CA GLU A 411 8.20 27.92 -19.99
C GLU A 411 6.88 27.22 -19.67
N GLY A 412 6.92 25.94 -19.28
CA GLY A 412 5.74 25.13 -19.04
C GLY A 412 6.07 23.64 -18.94
N ILE A 413 5.19 22.79 -19.44
CA ILE A 413 5.38 21.36 -19.56
C ILE A 413 5.48 20.98 -21.02
N GLN A 414 6.62 20.43 -21.44
CA GLN A 414 6.83 19.93 -22.79
C GLN A 414 6.27 18.52 -22.93
N ASN A 415 5.73 18.23 -24.13
CA ASN A 415 5.17 16.93 -24.49
C ASN A 415 4.15 16.42 -23.44
N LEU A 416 3.33 17.34 -22.91
CA LEU A 416 2.29 16.95 -21.97
C LEU A 416 1.31 16.01 -22.66
N GLN A 417 1.14 14.85 -22.06
CA GLN A 417 0.17 13.85 -22.47
C GLN A 417 -0.78 13.55 -21.31
N TYR A 418 -1.99 13.23 -21.66
CA TYR A 418 -3.11 13.06 -20.76
C TYR A 418 -3.91 11.83 -21.18
N ALA A 419 -4.05 10.89 -20.30
CA ALA A 419 -4.82 9.68 -20.52
C ALA A 419 -5.81 9.46 -19.39
N PHE A 420 -6.98 8.93 -19.70
CA PHE A 420 -7.95 8.52 -18.70
C PHE A 420 -8.64 7.23 -19.09
N VAL A 421 -9.02 6.45 -18.10
CA VAL A 421 -9.72 5.16 -18.23
C VAL A 421 -10.98 5.18 -17.37
N MET A 422 -12.09 4.65 -17.89
CA MET A 422 -13.28 4.40 -17.09
C MET A 422 -13.06 3.17 -16.20
N VAL A 423 -13.06 3.35 -14.88
CA VAL A 423 -12.87 2.28 -13.91
C VAL A 423 -14.20 1.68 -13.49
N GLU A 424 -15.22 2.52 -13.31
CA GLU A 424 -16.56 2.12 -12.87
C GLU A 424 -17.59 3.15 -13.34
N LYS A 425 -18.75 2.71 -13.77
CA LYS A 425 -19.88 3.59 -14.08
C LYS A 425 -21.20 3.06 -13.54
N GLY A 426 -22.11 3.98 -13.19
CA GLY A 426 -23.48 3.66 -12.84
C GLY A 426 -24.34 3.25 -14.03
N ASP A 427 -25.65 3.13 -13.81
CA ASP A 427 -26.61 2.80 -14.88
C ASP A 427 -26.62 3.90 -15.96
N ASP A 428 -26.25 3.56 -17.18
CA ASP A 428 -26.09 4.46 -18.34
C ASP A 428 -26.83 3.91 -19.58
N PRO A 429 -28.17 3.91 -19.56
CA PRO A 429 -28.96 3.31 -20.63
C PRO A 429 -28.86 4.06 -21.97
N GLU A 430 -28.42 5.32 -21.95
CA GLU A 430 -28.24 6.14 -23.14
C GLU A 430 -26.84 6.06 -23.72
N GLY A 431 -25.91 5.38 -23.06
CA GLY A 431 -24.51 5.24 -23.49
C GLY A 431 -23.79 6.58 -23.57
N ILE A 432 -23.97 7.45 -22.56
CA ILE A 432 -23.35 8.78 -22.49
C ILE A 432 -21.87 8.66 -22.12
N LEU A 433 -21.55 7.73 -21.23
CA LEU A 433 -20.18 7.50 -20.75
C LEU A 433 -19.46 6.43 -21.58
N MET A 434 -18.14 6.44 -21.53
CA MET A 434 -17.34 5.33 -22.04
C MET A 434 -17.68 4.03 -21.28
N GLU A 435 -17.42 2.88 -21.90
CA GLU A 435 -17.50 1.60 -21.21
C GLU A 435 -16.35 1.42 -20.22
N GLU A 436 -16.59 0.62 -19.17
CA GLU A 436 -15.58 0.28 -18.19
C GLU A 436 -14.37 -0.42 -18.84
N GLY A 437 -13.17 -0.05 -18.43
CA GLY A 437 -11.91 -0.54 -18.98
C GLY A 437 -11.49 0.13 -20.31
N VAL A 438 -12.32 0.97 -20.90
CA VAL A 438 -11.97 1.76 -22.11
C VAL A 438 -11.10 2.94 -21.70
N PHE A 439 -10.08 3.23 -22.52
CA PHE A 439 -9.18 4.35 -22.29
C PHE A 439 -8.98 5.20 -23.55
N ARG A 440 -8.60 6.45 -23.32
CA ARG A 440 -8.27 7.41 -24.37
C ARG A 440 -7.04 8.21 -23.98
N VAL A 441 -6.24 8.59 -24.97
CA VAL A 441 -4.98 9.33 -24.77
C VAL A 441 -4.98 10.57 -25.63
N PHE A 442 -4.61 11.70 -25.05
CA PHE A 442 -4.49 13.00 -25.66
C PHE A 442 -3.10 13.58 -25.43
N LYS A 443 -2.74 14.57 -26.24
CA LYS A 443 -1.53 15.38 -26.08
C LYS A 443 -1.79 16.84 -26.36
N ASP A 444 -0.87 17.69 -25.94
CA ASP A 444 -0.78 19.05 -26.42
C ASP A 444 -0.32 19.05 -27.89
N GLY A 445 -1.07 19.71 -28.75
CA GLY A 445 -0.84 19.70 -30.21
C GLY A 445 0.35 20.56 -30.64
N ASP A 446 0.73 21.56 -29.84
CA ASP A 446 1.92 22.40 -30.07
C ASP A 446 3.14 21.98 -29.25
N GLU A 447 3.04 20.83 -28.55
CA GLU A 447 4.08 20.15 -27.79
C GLU A 447 4.56 20.90 -26.53
N ILE A 448 3.86 21.99 -26.13
CA ILE A 448 4.17 22.73 -24.92
C ILE A 448 2.93 23.32 -24.25
N SER A 449 2.59 22.81 -23.09
CA SER A 449 1.55 23.39 -22.24
C SER A 449 2.12 24.54 -21.43
N TYR A 450 1.87 25.76 -21.88
CA TYR A 450 2.43 26.97 -21.28
C TYR A 450 1.90 27.24 -19.86
N CYS A 451 2.78 27.79 -19.05
CA CYS A 451 2.40 28.31 -17.74
C CYS A 451 1.44 29.50 -17.90
N THR A 452 0.30 29.46 -17.23
CA THR A 452 -0.74 30.47 -17.29
C THR A 452 -1.34 30.77 -15.90
N SER A 453 -2.34 31.64 -15.85
CA SER A 453 -3.09 31.90 -14.62
C SER A 453 -4.36 31.08 -14.58
N TRP A 454 -4.69 30.55 -13.40
CA TRP A 454 -5.99 29.90 -13.21
C TRP A 454 -7.12 30.91 -13.46
N PRO A 455 -8.14 30.54 -14.26
CA PRO A 455 -9.25 31.45 -14.56
C PRO A 455 -9.98 31.93 -13.32
N ALA A 456 -10.36 33.22 -13.28
CA ALA A 456 -11.15 33.76 -12.18
C ALA A 456 -12.53 33.10 -12.10
N GLU A 457 -13.14 33.06 -10.91
CA GLU A 457 -14.46 32.45 -10.71
C GLU A 457 -15.55 33.05 -11.62
N GLU A 458 -15.44 34.34 -11.94
CA GLU A 458 -16.38 35.06 -12.82
C GLU A 458 -16.38 34.55 -14.28
N THR A 459 -15.34 33.83 -14.70
CA THR A 459 -15.23 33.24 -16.06
C THR A 459 -15.76 31.81 -16.12
N ARG A 460 -16.16 31.24 -15.00
CA ARG A 460 -16.70 29.88 -14.93
C ARG A 460 -18.19 29.92 -15.23
N ALA A 461 -18.59 29.36 -16.38
CA ALA A 461 -19.99 29.24 -16.75
C ALA A 461 -20.60 28.09 -15.91
N GLY A 462 -21.51 28.42 -15.00
CA GLY A 462 -22.27 27.43 -14.25
C GLY A 462 -22.10 27.48 -12.73
N GLU A 463 -23.03 26.89 -12.02
CA GLU A 463 -23.05 26.80 -10.56
C GLU A 463 -21.90 25.90 -10.08
N TRP A 464 -21.03 26.43 -9.21
CA TRP A 464 -19.91 25.67 -8.64
C TRP A 464 -20.43 24.46 -7.87
N VAL A 465 -20.15 23.26 -8.34
CA VAL A 465 -20.50 22.01 -7.68
C VAL A 465 -19.21 21.43 -7.10
N PRO A 466 -19.17 21.01 -5.83
CA PRO A 466 -18.02 20.36 -5.22
C PRO A 466 -17.46 19.21 -6.08
N ALA A 467 -16.17 18.95 -5.98
CA ALA A 467 -15.46 17.96 -6.79
C ALA A 467 -16.05 16.54 -6.75
N ASP A 468 -16.67 16.17 -5.63
CA ASP A 468 -17.41 14.93 -5.44
C ASP A 468 -18.68 14.77 -6.32
N LYS A 469 -19.05 15.82 -7.07
CA LYS A 469 -20.24 15.84 -7.93
C LYS A 469 -19.97 16.25 -9.38
N ARG A 470 -18.70 16.40 -9.79
CA ARG A 470 -18.35 16.84 -11.16
C ARG A 470 -17.46 15.83 -11.85
N LEU A 471 -17.97 15.29 -12.89
CA LEU A 471 -17.26 14.30 -13.65
C LEU A 471 -17.17 14.58 -15.12
N TYR A 472 -16.12 14.06 -15.60
CA TYR A 472 -15.56 14.12 -16.89
C TYR A 472 -16.47 13.52 -17.98
N ASN A 473 -17.18 14.34 -18.75
CA ASN A 473 -17.90 13.87 -19.92
C ASN A 473 -17.06 14.10 -21.19
N VAL A 474 -16.39 13.06 -21.63
CA VAL A 474 -15.55 13.09 -22.82
C VAL A 474 -16.36 13.38 -24.09
N LYS A 475 -17.60 12.89 -24.19
CA LYS A 475 -18.46 13.16 -25.34
C LYS A 475 -18.85 14.63 -25.44
N SER A 476 -18.94 15.37 -24.35
CA SER A 476 -19.26 16.79 -24.35
C SER A 476 -18.11 17.70 -24.79
N ARG A 477 -16.89 17.14 -24.89
CA ARG A 477 -15.69 17.87 -25.28
C ARG A 477 -15.38 17.82 -26.79
N LEU A 478 -16.05 16.97 -27.54
CA LEU A 478 -15.94 17.00 -29.01
C LEU A 478 -16.56 18.28 -29.54
N VAL A 479 -15.74 19.19 -30.01
CA VAL A 479 -16.18 20.33 -30.83
C VAL A 479 -16.46 19.79 -32.23
N LYS A 480 -17.71 19.88 -32.65
CA LYS A 480 -18.10 19.53 -34.04
C LYS A 480 -17.63 20.57 -35.01
#